data_9a3fbbe58f1aecd1da1effdcfee1211a
#
_entry.id   9a3fbbe58f1aecd1da1effdcfee1211a
#
_cell.length_a   1.000
_cell.length_b   1.000
_cell.length_c   1.000
_cell.angle_alpha   90.00
_cell.angle_beta   90.00
_cell.angle_gamma   90.00
#
_symmetry.space_group_name_H-M   'P 1'
#
loop_
_entity.id
_entity.type
_entity.pdbx_description
1 polymer ?
#
loop_
_entity_poly.entity_id
_entity_poly.type
_entity_poly.pdbx_seq_one_letter_code
_entity_poly.pdbx_strand_id
1 'polypeptide(L)'
;MKSERGALILSVVMSLVVGAAAVTAASLTQSKAILLDGLFNLIYFLVALMTVRISVLAAQPDDRKFPFGYGYFESLVNAGKGLLILGVALFALVDAVLALLAGGREIVAGPAIGYAVFATLACSLTAWALHRSRRHVDSPLMRADFENWLVNALISSGVLLTFCMIPVARFFDREDIVPYVDSVLVIAVVLFCLSVPIRMAKGAIMELLNRAPPRELRRPVPAAIDAALADLPVRQCQVRMVRPGRQLYVMIHVVLPADFPLTGLPQLDTLRERLTSAVSAVYPHQVTDTLFTADAKWAEPCEAMPVVSTPRR
;
A
#
# COMPACT_ATOMS: atom_id res chain seq x y z
N MET A 1 23.81 3.58 7.72
CA MET A 1 23.07 2.34 8.03
C MET A 1 23.28 1.38 6.88
N LYS A 2 23.77 0.15 7.16
CA LYS A 2 24.10 -0.85 6.12
C LYS A 2 23.06 -1.98 6.04
N SER A 3 21.94 -1.91 6.78
CA SER A 3 20.91 -2.94 6.79
C SER A 3 19.52 -2.35 6.58
N GLU A 4 18.68 -3.05 5.85
CA GLU A 4 17.26 -2.75 5.64
C GLU A 4 16.51 -2.55 6.97
N ARG A 5 16.74 -3.46 7.93
CA ARG A 5 16.13 -3.39 9.27
C ARG A 5 16.41 -2.07 10.00
N GLY A 6 17.66 -1.59 9.93
CA GLY A 6 18.01 -0.32 10.58
C GLY A 6 17.31 0.88 9.95
N ALA A 7 17.10 0.87 8.64
CA ALA A 7 16.36 1.92 7.93
C ALA A 7 14.88 1.93 8.30
N LEU A 8 14.25 0.75 8.35
CA LEU A 8 12.85 0.60 8.75
C LEU A 8 12.62 0.98 10.22
N ILE A 9 13.52 0.60 11.13
CA ILE A 9 13.46 1.01 12.55
C ILE A 9 13.56 2.54 12.66
N LEU A 10 14.47 3.18 11.92
CA LEU A 10 14.56 4.65 11.89
C LEU A 10 13.23 5.26 11.48
N SER A 11 12.62 4.77 10.41
CA SER A 11 11.32 5.25 9.91
C SER A 11 10.22 5.12 10.98
N VAL A 12 10.12 3.96 11.64
CA VAL A 12 9.16 3.72 12.72
C VAL A 12 9.38 4.67 13.89
N VAL A 13 10.63 4.83 14.36
CA VAL A 13 10.95 5.73 15.47
C VAL A 13 10.66 7.18 15.11
N MET A 14 11.03 7.61 13.91
CA MET A 14 10.78 8.98 13.45
C MET A 14 9.29 9.27 13.27
N SER A 15 8.49 8.30 12.82
CA SER A 15 7.02 8.46 12.78
C SER A 15 6.43 8.69 14.18
N LEU A 16 6.91 7.97 15.19
CA LEU A 16 6.48 8.20 16.57
C LEU A 16 6.92 9.58 17.08
N VAL A 17 8.18 9.95 16.84
CA VAL A 17 8.74 11.24 17.31
C VAL A 17 8.02 12.42 16.67
N VAL A 18 7.86 12.40 15.35
CA VAL A 18 7.14 13.47 14.63
C VAL A 18 5.68 13.50 15.02
N GLY A 19 5.02 12.34 15.12
CA GLY A 19 3.62 12.24 15.54
C GLY A 19 3.37 12.77 16.94
N ALA A 20 4.20 12.39 17.93
CA ALA A 20 4.09 12.89 19.31
C ALA A 20 4.37 14.39 19.40
N ALA A 21 5.40 14.88 18.72
CA ALA A 21 5.72 16.31 18.64
C ALA A 21 4.56 17.10 18.00
N ALA A 22 3.95 16.57 16.94
CA ALA A 22 2.80 17.18 16.28
C ALA A 22 1.59 17.30 17.20
N VAL A 23 1.21 16.22 17.89
CA VAL A 23 0.06 16.25 18.82
C VAL A 23 0.32 17.25 19.96
N THR A 24 1.53 17.30 20.50
CA THR A 24 1.91 18.28 21.51
C THR A 24 1.85 19.69 20.97
N ALA A 25 2.43 19.95 19.81
CA ALA A 25 2.40 21.27 19.17
C ALA A 25 0.96 21.67 18.79
N ALA A 26 0.12 20.76 18.32
CA ALA A 26 -1.27 21.04 17.99
C ALA A 26 -2.07 21.52 19.20
N SER A 27 -1.85 20.92 20.39
CA SER A 27 -2.50 21.36 21.62
C SER A 27 -2.05 22.76 22.08
N LEU A 28 -0.82 23.16 21.80
CA LEU A 28 -0.28 24.49 22.13
C LEU A 28 -0.68 25.56 21.11
N THR A 29 -0.82 25.18 19.84
CA THR A 29 -1.05 26.10 18.72
C THR A 29 -2.51 26.23 18.32
N GLN A 30 -3.35 25.28 18.74
CA GLN A 30 -4.76 25.10 18.30
C GLN A 30 -4.87 24.84 16.78
N SER A 31 -3.75 24.49 16.11
CA SER A 31 -3.73 24.21 14.68
C SER A 31 -4.22 22.79 14.37
N LYS A 32 -5.25 22.68 13.55
CA LYS A 32 -5.77 21.41 13.06
C LYS A 32 -4.89 20.81 11.94
N ALA A 33 -4.17 21.65 11.20
CA ALA A 33 -3.19 21.17 10.22
C ALA A 33 -2.07 20.39 10.91
N ILE A 34 -1.54 20.91 12.01
CA ILE A 34 -0.50 20.21 12.81
C ILE A 34 -1.06 18.94 13.44
N LEU A 35 -2.32 18.99 13.95
CA LEU A 35 -2.98 17.79 14.51
C LEU A 35 -3.13 16.70 13.44
N LEU A 36 -3.54 17.07 12.22
CA LEU A 36 -3.70 16.14 11.10
C LEU A 36 -2.38 15.44 10.75
N ASP A 37 -1.27 16.21 10.67
CA ASP A 37 0.07 15.66 10.45
C ASP A 37 0.46 14.68 11.56
N GLY A 38 0.18 15.03 12.82
CA GLY A 38 0.41 14.16 13.98
C GLY A 38 -0.37 12.85 13.90
N LEU A 39 -1.65 12.92 13.58
CA LEU A 39 -2.52 11.73 13.43
C LEU A 39 -2.02 10.83 12.29
N PHE A 40 -1.62 11.38 11.16
CA PHE A 40 -1.06 10.60 10.08
C PHE A 40 0.23 9.87 10.51
N ASN A 41 1.15 10.57 11.14
CA ASN A 41 2.41 9.97 11.61
C ASN A 41 2.16 8.88 12.67
N LEU A 42 1.22 9.06 13.60
CA LEU A 42 0.85 8.04 14.59
C LEU A 42 0.17 6.83 13.96
N ILE A 43 -0.70 7.02 12.96
CA ILE A 43 -1.28 5.93 12.19
C ILE A 43 -0.17 5.14 11.47
N TYR A 44 0.79 5.82 10.84
CA TYR A 44 1.94 5.16 10.20
C TYR A 44 2.75 4.35 11.20
N PHE A 45 3.00 4.89 12.40
CA PHE A 45 3.70 4.19 13.47
C PHE A 45 2.95 2.91 13.91
N LEU A 46 1.65 3.01 14.21
CA LEU A 46 0.84 1.86 14.62
C LEU A 46 0.78 0.77 13.55
N VAL A 47 0.59 1.18 12.30
CA VAL A 47 0.56 0.23 11.18
C VAL A 47 1.92 -0.41 10.96
N ALA A 48 3.03 0.32 11.14
CA ALA A 48 4.36 -0.26 11.04
C ALA A 48 4.58 -1.35 12.10
N LEU A 49 4.14 -1.14 13.34
CA LEU A 49 4.17 -2.16 14.39
C LEU A 49 3.32 -3.40 14.03
N MET A 50 2.12 -3.19 13.50
CA MET A 50 1.26 -4.29 13.03
C MET A 50 1.90 -5.03 11.86
N THR A 51 2.50 -4.31 10.91
CA THR A 51 3.18 -4.88 9.74
C THR A 51 4.34 -5.79 10.16
N VAL A 52 5.13 -5.40 11.16
CA VAL A 52 6.20 -6.26 11.70
C VAL A 52 5.63 -7.58 12.24
N ARG A 53 4.54 -7.52 13.00
CA ARG A 53 3.87 -8.74 13.52
C ARG A 53 3.32 -9.61 12.40
N ILE A 54 2.65 -8.99 11.44
CA ILE A 54 2.04 -9.68 10.31
C ILE A 54 3.07 -10.23 9.34
N SER A 55 4.20 -9.56 9.13
CA SER A 55 5.27 -10.09 8.28
C SER A 55 5.86 -11.40 8.80
N VAL A 56 5.94 -11.56 10.12
CA VAL A 56 6.34 -12.83 10.74
C VAL A 56 5.26 -13.88 10.54
N LEU A 57 3.98 -13.51 10.69
CA LEU A 57 2.86 -14.41 10.48
C LEU A 57 2.74 -14.84 9.00
N ALA A 58 2.88 -13.90 8.08
CA ALA A 58 2.82 -14.16 6.63
C ALA A 58 3.98 -15.01 6.09
N ALA A 59 5.05 -15.16 6.86
CA ALA A 59 6.17 -16.05 6.54
C ALA A 59 5.93 -17.50 7.04
N GLN A 60 4.86 -17.73 7.82
CA GLN A 60 4.53 -19.09 8.24
C GLN A 60 3.89 -19.88 7.09
N PRO A 61 4.12 -21.20 7.01
CA PRO A 61 3.43 -22.04 6.06
C PRO A 61 1.93 -22.03 6.32
N ASP A 62 1.18 -22.40 5.30
CA ASP A 62 -0.26 -22.65 5.38
C ASP A 62 -0.58 -23.72 6.46
N ASP A 63 -1.72 -23.57 7.10
CA ASP A 63 -2.22 -24.50 8.10
C ASP A 63 -3.71 -24.83 7.85
N ARG A 64 -4.28 -25.68 8.73
CA ARG A 64 -5.69 -26.07 8.64
C ARG A 64 -6.68 -24.91 8.83
N LYS A 65 -6.27 -23.81 9.47
CA LYS A 65 -7.10 -22.62 9.69
C LYS A 65 -7.01 -21.66 8.50
N PHE A 66 -5.83 -21.58 7.90
CA PHE A 66 -5.54 -20.72 6.75
C PHE A 66 -4.89 -21.53 5.63
N PRO A 67 -5.69 -22.32 4.89
CA PRO A 67 -5.17 -23.23 3.85
C PRO A 67 -4.56 -22.53 2.64
N PHE A 68 -4.78 -21.23 2.49
CA PHE A 68 -4.10 -20.36 1.51
C PHE A 68 -3.03 -19.47 2.16
N GLY A 69 -2.53 -19.84 3.34
CA GLY A 69 -1.53 -19.09 4.08
C GLY A 69 -2.05 -17.74 4.61
N TYR A 70 -1.11 -16.93 5.07
CA TYR A 70 -1.41 -15.69 5.80
C TYR A 70 -1.22 -14.41 4.96
N GLY A 71 -1.00 -14.53 3.64
CA GLY A 71 -0.76 -13.38 2.76
C GLY A 71 -1.87 -12.33 2.76
N TYR A 72 -3.13 -12.77 2.93
CA TYR A 72 -4.30 -11.89 3.01
C TYR A 72 -4.27 -10.91 4.19
N PHE A 73 -3.57 -11.24 5.28
CA PHE A 73 -3.42 -10.33 6.42
C PHE A 73 -2.64 -9.07 6.07
N GLU A 74 -1.67 -9.15 5.15
CA GLU A 74 -0.95 -7.96 4.66
C GLU A 74 -1.90 -7.03 3.90
N SER A 75 -2.73 -7.57 3.01
CA SER A 75 -3.73 -6.78 2.28
C SER A 75 -4.79 -6.20 3.21
N LEU A 76 -5.22 -6.95 4.24
CA LEU A 76 -6.19 -6.48 5.23
C LEU A 76 -5.65 -5.27 6.02
N VAL A 77 -4.40 -5.33 6.49
CA VAL A 77 -3.77 -4.20 7.19
C VAL A 77 -3.59 -3.00 6.29
N ASN A 78 -3.20 -3.20 5.04
CA ASN A 78 -3.08 -2.11 4.07
C ASN A 78 -4.43 -1.48 3.74
N ALA A 79 -5.50 -2.26 3.65
CA ALA A 79 -6.87 -1.75 3.50
C ALA A 79 -7.29 -0.92 4.72
N GLY A 80 -7.09 -1.47 5.93
CA GLY A 80 -7.37 -0.78 7.20
C GLY A 80 -6.61 0.54 7.33
N LYS A 81 -5.31 0.55 7.01
CA LYS A 81 -4.48 1.76 6.96
C LYS A 81 -5.07 2.81 6.01
N GLY A 82 -5.36 2.40 4.77
CA GLY A 82 -5.92 3.30 3.76
C GLY A 82 -7.24 3.91 4.20
N LEU A 83 -8.14 3.10 4.77
CA LEU A 83 -9.44 3.55 5.28
C LEU A 83 -9.32 4.47 6.49
N LEU A 84 -8.41 4.18 7.44
CA LEU A 84 -8.16 5.03 8.60
C LEU A 84 -7.64 6.42 8.18
N ILE A 85 -6.64 6.46 7.30
CA ILE A 85 -6.08 7.72 6.79
C ILE A 85 -7.16 8.49 6.02
N LEU A 86 -7.97 7.82 5.20
CA LEU A 86 -9.08 8.42 4.47
C LEU A 86 -10.12 9.01 5.44
N GLY A 87 -10.51 8.26 6.48
CA GLY A 87 -11.46 8.73 7.49
C GLY A 87 -10.97 9.99 8.22
N VAL A 88 -9.69 9.99 8.66
CA VAL A 88 -9.08 11.16 9.31
C VAL A 88 -9.02 12.35 8.34
N ALA A 89 -8.64 12.13 7.09
CA ALA A 89 -8.56 13.18 6.07
C ALA A 89 -9.94 13.81 5.78
N LEU A 90 -10.98 12.98 5.61
CA LEU A 90 -12.33 13.47 5.37
C LEU A 90 -12.90 14.22 6.60
N PHE A 91 -12.67 13.72 7.81
CA PHE A 91 -13.06 14.42 9.03
C PHE A 91 -12.38 15.79 9.13
N ALA A 92 -11.06 15.84 8.89
CA ALA A 92 -10.31 17.10 8.92
C ALA A 92 -10.77 18.07 7.82
N LEU A 93 -11.16 17.57 6.64
CA LEU A 93 -11.70 18.39 5.56
C LEU A 93 -13.02 19.04 5.96
N VAL A 94 -13.96 18.26 6.51
CA VAL A 94 -15.25 18.76 6.97
C VAL A 94 -15.05 19.80 8.08
N ASP A 95 -14.22 19.51 9.08
CA ASP A 95 -13.90 20.41 10.18
C ASP A 95 -13.25 21.73 9.70
N ALA A 96 -12.35 21.66 8.70
CA ALA A 96 -11.74 22.84 8.11
C ALA A 96 -12.73 23.71 7.32
N VAL A 97 -13.63 23.09 6.56
CA VAL A 97 -14.69 23.82 5.82
C VAL A 97 -15.65 24.52 6.81
N LEU A 98 -16.08 23.81 7.85
CA LEU A 98 -16.95 24.41 8.88
C LEU A 98 -16.27 25.58 9.60
N ALA A 99 -14.97 25.44 9.92
CA ALA A 99 -14.19 26.53 10.52
C ALA A 99 -14.06 27.73 9.58
N LEU A 100 -13.86 27.50 8.28
CA LEU A 100 -13.78 28.55 7.27
C LEU A 100 -15.11 29.34 7.19
N LEU A 101 -16.24 28.63 7.21
CA LEU A 101 -17.56 29.24 7.19
C LEU A 101 -17.91 29.99 8.50
N ALA A 102 -17.30 29.56 9.61
CA ALA A 102 -17.51 30.22 10.94
C ALA A 102 -16.57 31.42 11.16
N GLY A 103 -15.78 31.85 10.18
CA GLY A 103 -14.87 33.00 10.30
C GLY A 103 -13.42 32.64 10.60
N GLY A 104 -13.06 31.36 10.47
CA GLY A 104 -11.68 30.88 10.67
C GLY A 104 -11.38 30.46 12.11
N ARG A 105 -10.10 30.27 12.42
CA ARG A 105 -9.59 29.89 13.76
C ARG A 105 -8.37 30.71 14.10
N GLU A 106 -8.30 31.14 15.34
CA GLU A 106 -7.07 31.74 15.86
C GLU A 106 -6.02 30.65 16.14
N ILE A 107 -4.81 30.86 15.67
CA ILE A 107 -3.66 30.00 15.92
C ILE A 107 -2.50 30.78 16.52
N VAL A 108 -1.75 30.11 17.39
CA VAL A 108 -0.52 30.69 17.98
C VAL A 108 0.63 30.45 17.01
N ALA A 109 0.98 31.48 16.22
CA ALA A 109 1.92 31.36 15.09
C ALA A 109 3.34 30.94 15.51
N GLY A 110 3.87 31.44 16.63
CA GLY A 110 5.26 31.15 17.03
C GLY A 110 5.53 29.64 17.22
N PRO A 111 4.81 28.95 18.11
CA PRO A 111 4.96 27.50 18.26
C PRO A 111 4.60 26.70 17.00
N ALA A 112 3.66 27.18 16.15
CA ALA A 112 3.31 26.53 14.89
C ALA A 112 4.48 26.55 13.90
N ILE A 113 5.15 27.67 13.75
CA ILE A 113 6.37 27.81 12.94
C ILE A 113 7.48 26.93 13.51
N GLY A 114 7.68 26.93 14.84
CA GLY A 114 8.67 26.08 15.51
C GLY A 114 8.46 24.59 15.20
N TYR A 115 7.21 24.11 15.29
CA TYR A 115 6.90 22.76 14.90
C TYR A 115 7.14 22.50 13.40
N ALA A 116 6.71 23.39 12.52
CA ALA A 116 6.86 23.22 11.08
C ALA A 116 8.34 23.15 10.65
N VAL A 117 9.21 23.94 11.27
CA VAL A 117 10.68 23.84 11.08
C VAL A 117 11.18 22.47 11.54
N PHE A 118 10.80 22.04 12.74
CA PHE A 118 11.17 20.72 13.26
C PHE A 118 10.71 19.58 12.34
N ALA A 119 9.43 19.58 11.94
CA ALA A 119 8.87 18.55 11.07
C ALA A 119 9.55 18.50 9.70
N THR A 120 9.77 19.67 9.07
CA THR A 120 10.48 19.78 7.79
C THR A 120 11.89 19.20 7.87
N LEU A 121 12.65 19.54 8.91
CA LEU A 121 14.00 19.03 9.12
C LEU A 121 13.98 17.52 9.41
N ALA A 122 13.12 17.08 10.31
CA ALA A 122 13.00 15.66 10.69
C ALA A 122 12.62 14.77 9.48
N CYS A 123 11.62 15.18 8.70
CA CYS A 123 11.19 14.46 7.50
C CYS A 123 12.28 14.47 6.42
N SER A 124 12.92 15.62 6.18
CA SER A 124 13.99 15.75 5.17
C SER A 124 15.22 14.91 5.53
N LEU A 125 15.64 14.94 6.79
CA LEU A 125 16.78 14.14 7.27
C LEU A 125 16.47 12.65 7.22
N THR A 126 15.24 12.24 7.54
CA THR A 126 14.80 10.84 7.44
C THR A 126 14.78 10.39 5.99
N ALA A 127 14.19 11.17 5.09
CA ALA A 127 14.20 10.89 3.65
C ALA A 127 15.63 10.80 3.10
N TRP A 128 16.53 11.72 3.50
CA TRP A 128 17.93 11.68 3.10
C TRP A 128 18.65 10.42 3.62
N ALA A 129 18.44 10.05 4.89
CA ALA A 129 19.03 8.85 5.47
C ALA A 129 18.57 7.58 4.76
N LEU A 130 17.26 7.49 4.43
CA LEU A 130 16.69 6.40 3.64
C LEU A 130 17.25 6.37 2.21
N HIS A 131 17.36 7.53 1.56
CA HIS A 131 17.96 7.63 0.23
C HIS A 131 19.41 7.13 0.20
N ARG A 132 20.20 7.51 1.22
CA ARG A 132 21.59 7.04 1.35
C ARG A 132 21.67 5.53 1.58
N SER A 133 20.72 4.97 2.36
CA SER A 133 20.66 3.53 2.65
C SER A 133 20.27 2.70 1.43
N ARG A 134 19.39 3.21 0.56
CA ARG A 134 18.98 2.57 -0.70
C ARG A 134 20.12 2.28 -1.66
N ARG A 135 21.20 3.04 -1.61
CA ARG A 135 22.39 2.80 -2.45
C ARG A 135 23.09 1.48 -2.12
N HIS A 136 22.79 0.87 -0.97
CA HIS A 136 23.43 -0.36 -0.50
C HIS A 136 22.46 -1.55 -0.46
N VAL A 137 21.15 -1.29 -0.44
CA VAL A 137 20.11 -2.32 -0.35
C VAL A 137 18.95 -1.89 -1.25
N ASP A 138 18.77 -2.60 -2.36
CA ASP A 138 17.64 -2.34 -3.26
C ASP A 138 16.43 -3.17 -2.81
N SER A 139 15.59 -2.56 -1.95
CA SER A 139 14.36 -3.17 -1.45
C SER A 139 13.15 -2.33 -1.86
N PRO A 140 12.10 -2.96 -2.43
CA PRO A 140 10.85 -2.27 -2.73
C PRO A 140 10.23 -1.58 -1.52
N LEU A 141 10.39 -2.16 -0.32
CA LEU A 141 9.88 -1.63 0.93
C LEU A 141 10.61 -0.33 1.33
N MET A 142 11.94 -0.30 1.22
CA MET A 142 12.73 0.91 1.45
C MET A 142 12.43 2.02 0.43
N ARG A 143 12.11 1.63 -0.80
CA ARG A 143 11.72 2.59 -1.83
C ARG A 143 10.39 3.26 -1.49
N ALA A 144 9.41 2.47 -1.12
CA ALA A 144 8.09 2.97 -0.70
C ALA A 144 8.20 3.88 0.54
N ASP A 145 9.03 3.50 1.51
CA ASP A 145 9.26 4.27 2.74
C ASP A 145 9.97 5.61 2.45
N PHE A 146 10.98 5.60 1.59
CA PHE A 146 11.64 6.82 1.13
C PHE A 146 10.66 7.77 0.42
N GLU A 147 9.86 7.26 -0.51
CA GLU A 147 8.86 8.05 -1.24
C GLU A 147 7.84 8.67 -0.28
N ASN A 148 7.41 7.92 0.74
CA ASN A 148 6.52 8.41 1.79
C ASN A 148 7.15 9.56 2.60
N TRP A 149 8.39 9.41 3.06
CA TRP A 149 9.10 10.46 3.80
C TRP A 149 9.43 11.68 2.95
N LEU A 150 9.67 11.51 1.65
CA LEU A 150 9.86 12.62 0.72
C LEU A 150 8.57 13.42 0.57
N VAL A 151 7.42 12.75 0.41
CA VAL A 151 6.10 13.42 0.36
C VAL A 151 5.83 14.16 1.67
N ASN A 152 6.09 13.53 2.83
CA ASN A 152 5.95 14.19 4.12
C ASN A 152 6.84 15.43 4.25
N ALA A 153 8.11 15.39 3.80
CA ALA A 153 9.00 16.53 3.79
C ALA A 153 8.48 17.68 2.92
N LEU A 154 7.92 17.37 1.74
CA LEU A 154 7.31 18.37 0.85
C LEU A 154 6.07 19.01 1.49
N ILE A 155 5.20 18.21 2.10
CA ILE A 155 4.00 18.71 2.80
C ILE A 155 4.42 19.59 3.98
N SER A 156 5.35 19.14 4.84
CA SER A 156 5.83 19.92 5.99
C SER A 156 6.51 21.23 5.55
N SER A 157 7.20 21.24 4.41
CA SER A 157 7.77 22.46 3.82
C SER A 157 6.67 23.44 3.38
N GLY A 158 5.59 22.94 2.76
CA GLY A 158 4.43 23.74 2.41
C GLY A 158 3.73 24.34 3.64
N VAL A 159 3.56 23.53 4.70
CA VAL A 159 3.04 23.97 6.01
C VAL A 159 3.91 25.08 6.61
N LEU A 160 5.24 24.89 6.59
CA LEU A 160 6.19 25.89 7.07
C LEU A 160 6.06 27.21 6.31
N LEU A 161 6.05 27.16 4.96
CA LEU A 161 5.87 28.35 4.13
C LEU A 161 4.57 29.08 4.47
N THR A 162 3.47 28.34 4.63
CA THR A 162 2.17 28.91 4.95
C THR A 162 2.16 29.58 6.32
N PHE A 163 2.72 28.95 7.35
CA PHE A 163 2.81 29.57 8.66
C PHE A 163 3.78 30.76 8.71
N CYS A 164 4.83 30.77 7.91
CA CYS A 164 5.70 31.93 7.75
C CYS A 164 5.01 33.12 7.09
N MET A 165 3.91 32.91 6.37
CA MET A 165 3.10 34.03 5.84
C MET A 165 2.31 34.79 6.92
N ILE A 166 2.09 34.20 8.10
CA ILE A 166 1.33 34.87 9.19
C ILE A 166 2.06 36.12 9.70
N PRO A 167 3.36 36.08 10.11
CA PRO A 167 4.09 37.29 10.47
C PRO A 167 4.13 38.33 9.33
N VAL A 168 4.24 37.86 8.08
CA VAL A 168 4.25 38.73 6.91
C VAL A 168 2.89 39.43 6.75
N ALA A 169 1.78 38.70 6.88
CA ALA A 169 0.45 39.29 6.82
C ALA A 169 0.23 40.35 7.91
N ARG A 170 0.69 40.08 9.14
CA ARG A 170 0.67 41.05 10.26
C ARG A 170 1.51 42.30 9.97
N PHE A 171 2.67 42.14 9.35
CA PHE A 171 3.53 43.26 8.99
C PHE A 171 2.88 44.21 7.96
N PHE A 172 1.98 43.68 7.12
CA PHE A 172 1.20 44.44 6.13
C PHE A 172 -0.20 44.84 6.61
N ASP A 173 -0.49 44.78 7.92
CA ASP A 173 -1.79 45.09 8.54
C ASP A 173 -2.96 44.27 7.95
N ARG A 174 -2.69 43.03 7.50
CA ARG A 174 -3.68 42.10 6.94
C ARG A 174 -4.01 41.00 7.95
N GLU A 175 -4.35 41.36 9.17
CA GLU A 175 -4.74 40.43 10.24
C GLU A 175 -6.06 39.71 9.95
N ASP A 176 -6.89 40.26 9.09
CA ASP A 176 -8.14 39.72 8.58
C ASP A 176 -7.97 38.32 7.94
N ILE A 177 -6.79 37.99 7.41
CA ILE A 177 -6.52 36.72 6.72
C ILE A 177 -6.03 35.62 7.69
N VAL A 178 -5.42 36.00 8.80
CA VAL A 178 -4.74 35.08 9.73
C VAL A 178 -5.65 33.94 10.24
N PRO A 179 -6.91 34.16 10.63
CA PRO A 179 -7.79 33.09 11.11
C PRO A 179 -8.11 32.02 10.06
N TYR A 180 -7.98 32.35 8.78
CA TYR A 180 -8.31 31.43 7.68
C TYR A 180 -7.13 30.54 7.24
N VAL A 181 -5.88 30.93 7.61
CA VAL A 181 -4.65 30.29 7.14
C VAL A 181 -4.62 28.79 7.42
N ASP A 182 -4.95 28.38 8.66
CA ASP A 182 -4.95 26.97 9.04
C ASP A 182 -6.00 26.14 8.29
N SER A 183 -7.23 26.66 8.21
CA SER A 183 -8.32 25.97 7.52
C SER A 183 -8.07 25.80 6.02
N VAL A 184 -7.58 26.85 5.36
CA VAL A 184 -7.20 26.79 3.94
C VAL A 184 -6.04 25.81 3.72
N LEU A 185 -5.06 25.82 4.63
CA LEU A 185 -3.94 24.87 4.59
C LEU A 185 -4.41 23.42 4.73
N VAL A 186 -5.29 23.12 5.70
CA VAL A 186 -5.86 21.76 5.86
C VAL A 186 -6.56 21.32 4.58
N ILE A 187 -7.42 22.16 4.01
CA ILE A 187 -8.15 21.87 2.77
C ILE A 187 -7.16 21.58 1.65
N ALA A 188 -6.15 22.42 1.44
CA ALA A 188 -5.16 22.25 0.40
C ALA A 188 -4.35 20.94 0.57
N VAL A 189 -3.86 20.64 1.77
CA VAL A 189 -3.13 19.42 2.09
C VAL A 189 -3.98 18.18 1.88
N VAL A 190 -5.22 18.18 2.39
CA VAL A 190 -6.13 17.04 2.24
C VAL A 190 -6.43 16.79 0.77
N LEU A 191 -6.80 17.80 -0.01
CA LEU A 191 -7.11 17.65 -1.43
C LEU A 191 -5.90 17.12 -2.21
N PHE A 192 -4.70 17.61 -1.91
CA PHE A 192 -3.47 17.13 -2.52
C PHE A 192 -3.18 15.66 -2.18
N CYS A 193 -3.35 15.28 -0.91
CA CYS A 193 -3.01 13.95 -0.43
C CYS A 193 -4.13 12.90 -0.62
N LEU A 194 -5.38 13.30 -0.84
CA LEU A 194 -6.57 12.43 -0.84
C LEU A 194 -6.47 11.24 -1.81
N SER A 195 -5.78 11.43 -2.94
CA SER A 195 -5.59 10.36 -3.92
C SER A 195 -4.78 9.18 -3.39
N VAL A 196 -3.90 9.40 -2.39
CA VAL A 196 -3.01 8.36 -1.85
C VAL A 196 -3.79 7.33 -1.03
N PRO A 197 -4.54 7.70 0.04
CA PRO A 197 -5.31 6.73 0.82
C PRO A 197 -6.42 6.05 0.01
N ILE A 198 -7.02 6.74 -0.96
CA ILE A 198 -8.02 6.13 -1.85
C ILE A 198 -7.38 5.02 -2.69
N ARG A 199 -6.23 5.28 -3.32
CA ARG A 199 -5.54 4.26 -4.12
C ARG A 199 -5.08 3.09 -3.27
N MET A 200 -4.57 3.36 -2.06
CA MET A 200 -4.10 2.35 -1.13
C MET A 200 -5.25 1.45 -0.66
N ALA A 201 -6.35 2.02 -0.17
CA ALA A 201 -7.53 1.27 0.26
C ALA A 201 -8.13 0.47 -0.90
N LYS A 202 -8.34 1.11 -2.06
CA LYS A 202 -8.87 0.45 -3.26
C LYS A 202 -7.97 -0.70 -3.72
N GLY A 203 -6.66 -0.50 -3.76
CA GLY A 203 -5.69 -1.52 -4.16
C GLY A 203 -5.77 -2.75 -3.25
N ALA A 204 -5.69 -2.53 -1.94
CA ALA A 204 -5.73 -3.59 -0.94
C ALA A 204 -7.09 -4.31 -0.90
N ILE A 205 -8.20 -3.60 -1.03
CA ILE A 205 -9.54 -4.21 -1.14
C ILE A 205 -9.65 -5.06 -2.41
N MET A 206 -9.11 -4.59 -3.54
CA MET A 206 -9.12 -5.38 -4.78
C MET A 206 -8.26 -6.65 -4.69
N GLU A 207 -7.14 -6.61 -3.92
CA GLU A 207 -6.35 -7.81 -3.60
C GLU A 207 -7.17 -8.80 -2.76
N LEU A 208 -7.89 -8.32 -1.73
CA LEU A 208 -8.79 -9.15 -0.92
C LEU A 208 -9.92 -9.78 -1.74
N LEU A 209 -10.38 -9.09 -2.79
CA LEU A 209 -11.38 -9.59 -3.73
C LEU A 209 -10.78 -10.48 -4.85
N ASN A 210 -9.54 -10.91 -4.71
CA ASN A 210 -8.84 -11.77 -5.66
C ASN A 210 -8.74 -11.18 -7.08
N ARG A 211 -8.62 -9.84 -7.19
CA ARG A 211 -8.38 -9.21 -8.48
C ARG A 211 -7.03 -9.65 -9.03
N ALA A 212 -6.99 -9.90 -10.34
CA ALA A 212 -5.75 -10.22 -11.03
C ALA A 212 -4.66 -9.14 -10.77
N PRO A 213 -3.39 -9.55 -10.57
CA PRO A 213 -2.30 -8.63 -10.27
C PRO A 213 -2.05 -7.62 -11.42
N PRO A 214 -1.30 -6.53 -11.15
CA PRO A 214 -0.93 -5.54 -12.16
C PRO A 214 -0.26 -6.16 -13.40
N ARG A 215 -0.35 -5.48 -14.53
CA ARG A 215 0.17 -5.98 -15.82
C ARG A 215 1.66 -6.28 -15.81
N GLU A 216 2.43 -5.51 -15.04
CA GLU A 216 3.88 -5.70 -14.89
C GLU A 216 4.24 -7.07 -14.30
N LEU A 217 3.45 -7.57 -13.36
CA LEU A 217 3.60 -8.91 -12.76
C LEU A 217 2.95 -10.01 -13.62
N ARG A 218 1.86 -9.68 -14.29
CA ARG A 218 1.07 -10.65 -15.06
C ARG A 218 1.72 -11.01 -16.40
N ARG A 219 2.46 -10.09 -17.05
CA ARG A 219 3.04 -10.34 -18.38
C ARG A 219 4.14 -11.41 -18.42
N PRO A 220 5.14 -11.41 -17.53
CA PRO A 220 6.27 -12.33 -17.63
C PRO A 220 5.90 -13.77 -17.30
N VAL A 221 4.88 -14.03 -16.48
CA VAL A 221 4.51 -15.39 -16.04
C VAL A 221 3.97 -16.25 -17.19
N PRO A 222 2.98 -15.81 -18.02
CA PRO A 222 2.54 -16.59 -19.18
C PRO A 222 3.67 -16.87 -20.15
N ALA A 223 4.54 -15.90 -20.44
CA ALA A 223 5.67 -16.09 -21.35
C ALA A 223 6.65 -17.18 -20.84
N ALA A 224 6.91 -17.23 -19.52
CA ALA A 224 7.73 -18.27 -18.92
C ALA A 224 7.04 -19.65 -18.99
N ILE A 225 5.73 -19.69 -18.80
CA ILE A 225 4.92 -20.91 -18.93
C ILE A 225 4.91 -21.41 -20.38
N ASP A 226 4.67 -20.51 -21.35
CA ASP A 226 4.67 -20.87 -22.78
C ASP A 226 6.02 -21.42 -23.21
N ALA A 227 7.13 -20.81 -22.76
CA ALA A 227 8.48 -21.32 -23.01
C ALA A 227 8.72 -22.70 -22.37
N ALA A 228 8.18 -22.91 -21.18
CA ALA A 228 8.25 -24.21 -20.50
C ALA A 228 7.41 -25.30 -21.14
N LEU A 229 6.41 -24.96 -21.93
CA LEU A 229 5.50 -25.89 -22.62
C LEU A 229 5.81 -26.04 -24.12
N ALA A 230 6.83 -25.39 -24.65
CA ALA A 230 7.10 -25.26 -26.08
C ALA A 230 7.32 -26.60 -26.82
N ASP A 231 7.79 -27.63 -26.13
CA ASP A 231 8.04 -28.99 -26.64
C ASP A 231 6.81 -29.91 -26.52
N LEU A 232 5.71 -29.45 -25.93
CA LEU A 232 4.52 -30.26 -25.70
C LEU A 232 3.40 -29.87 -26.69
N PRO A 233 2.56 -30.85 -27.10
CA PRO A 233 1.43 -30.61 -27.99
C PRO A 233 0.25 -30.00 -27.22
N VAL A 234 0.44 -28.81 -26.61
CA VAL A 234 -0.59 -28.13 -25.82
C VAL A 234 -1.65 -27.56 -26.76
N ARG A 235 -2.90 -27.90 -26.54
CA ARG A 235 -4.06 -27.33 -27.26
C ARG A 235 -4.44 -25.97 -26.73
N GLN A 236 -4.44 -25.82 -25.39
CA GLN A 236 -4.81 -24.58 -24.70
C GLN A 236 -4.09 -24.53 -23.36
N CYS A 237 -3.65 -23.36 -22.96
CA CYS A 237 -3.14 -23.08 -21.62
C CYS A 237 -3.87 -21.89 -21.04
N GLN A 238 -4.50 -22.07 -19.88
CA GLN A 238 -5.13 -20.97 -19.13
C GLN A 238 -4.37 -20.72 -17.84
N VAL A 239 -4.01 -19.46 -17.60
CA VAL A 239 -3.29 -19.03 -16.40
C VAL A 239 -4.14 -18.05 -15.63
N ARG A 240 -4.47 -18.40 -14.39
CA ARG A 240 -5.16 -17.53 -13.43
C ARG A 240 -4.19 -17.16 -12.35
N MET A 241 -4.19 -15.87 -11.98
CA MET A 241 -3.25 -15.35 -10.97
C MET A 241 -3.98 -14.45 -10.01
N VAL A 242 -3.67 -14.62 -8.72
CA VAL A 242 -4.08 -13.71 -7.65
C VAL A 242 -2.87 -13.44 -6.76
N ARG A 243 -2.80 -12.24 -6.15
CA ARG A 243 -1.67 -11.86 -5.32
C ARG A 243 -2.14 -11.22 -4.03
N PRO A 244 -2.44 -12.01 -3.00
CA PRO A 244 -2.66 -11.49 -1.65
C PRO A 244 -1.31 -11.13 -1.00
N GLY A 245 -1.12 -9.84 -0.71
CA GLY A 245 0.13 -9.35 -0.13
C GLY A 245 1.35 -9.62 -1.00
N ARG A 246 2.34 -10.31 -0.44
CA ARG A 246 3.60 -10.66 -1.12
C ARG A 246 3.57 -11.98 -1.88
N GLN A 247 2.57 -12.82 -1.70
CA GLN A 247 2.51 -14.16 -2.27
C GLN A 247 1.71 -14.16 -3.57
N LEU A 248 2.26 -14.76 -4.63
CA LEU A 248 1.59 -14.93 -5.91
C LEU A 248 1.06 -16.36 -6.03
N TYR A 249 -0.26 -16.51 -6.17
CA TYR A 249 -0.88 -17.79 -6.52
C TYR A 249 -1.09 -17.85 -8.02
N VAL A 250 -0.58 -18.91 -8.64
CA VAL A 250 -0.66 -19.16 -10.08
C VAL A 250 -1.34 -20.51 -10.30
N MET A 251 -2.51 -20.48 -10.89
CA MET A 251 -3.23 -21.70 -11.30
C MET A 251 -3.06 -21.87 -12.82
N ILE A 252 -2.45 -22.96 -13.22
CA ILE A 252 -2.15 -23.28 -14.62
C ILE A 252 -3.01 -24.46 -15.03
N HIS A 253 -3.86 -24.25 -16.02
CA HIS A 253 -4.67 -25.32 -16.62
C HIS A 253 -4.12 -25.62 -18.02
N VAL A 254 -3.58 -26.79 -18.22
CA VAL A 254 -2.97 -27.24 -19.47
C VAL A 254 -3.89 -28.28 -20.12
N VAL A 255 -4.40 -27.96 -21.30
CA VAL A 255 -5.22 -28.89 -22.10
C VAL A 255 -4.30 -29.59 -23.08
N LEU A 256 -4.13 -30.90 -22.91
CA LEU A 256 -3.37 -31.78 -23.77
C LEU A 256 -4.30 -32.53 -24.73
N PRO A 257 -3.80 -33.05 -25.87
CA PRO A 257 -4.57 -33.97 -26.72
C PRO A 257 -5.00 -35.21 -25.95
N ALA A 258 -6.15 -35.78 -26.30
CA ALA A 258 -6.68 -36.97 -25.64
C ALA A 258 -5.77 -38.22 -25.89
N ASP A 259 -5.05 -38.22 -26.97
CA ASP A 259 -4.06 -39.23 -27.39
C ASP A 259 -2.62 -38.92 -26.89
N PHE A 260 -2.46 -37.96 -25.99
CA PHE A 260 -1.16 -37.64 -25.40
C PHE A 260 -0.56 -38.89 -24.72
N PRO A 261 0.69 -39.27 -25.07
CA PRO A 261 1.31 -40.51 -24.55
C PRO A 261 1.70 -40.31 -23.08
N LEU A 262 0.76 -40.53 -22.17
CA LEU A 262 0.97 -40.44 -20.73
C LEU A 262 1.48 -41.79 -20.21
N THR A 263 2.74 -41.84 -19.75
CA THR A 263 3.36 -43.02 -19.17
C THR A 263 3.02 -43.25 -17.69
N GLY A 264 2.48 -42.24 -17.03
CA GLY A 264 2.04 -42.30 -15.62
C GLY A 264 2.16 -40.97 -14.88
N LEU A 265 1.78 -40.99 -13.61
CA LEU A 265 1.84 -39.81 -12.74
C LEU A 265 3.21 -39.13 -12.63
N PRO A 266 4.37 -39.89 -12.57
CA PRO A 266 5.67 -39.24 -12.48
C PRO A 266 6.01 -38.31 -13.66
N GLN A 267 5.48 -38.59 -14.86
CA GLN A 267 5.62 -37.69 -16.00
C GLN A 267 4.92 -36.34 -15.75
N LEU A 268 3.72 -36.37 -15.18
CA LEU A 268 2.97 -35.15 -14.82
C LEU A 268 3.66 -34.38 -13.71
N ASP A 269 4.28 -35.08 -12.74
CA ASP A 269 5.02 -34.42 -11.66
C ASP A 269 6.27 -33.70 -12.19
N THR A 270 6.99 -34.31 -13.15
CA THR A 270 8.12 -33.66 -13.84
C THR A 270 7.66 -32.39 -14.58
N LEU A 271 6.49 -32.42 -15.22
CA LEU A 271 5.93 -31.25 -15.89
C LEU A 271 5.50 -30.16 -14.90
N ARG A 272 4.93 -30.55 -13.74
CA ARG A 272 4.59 -29.61 -12.66
C ARG A 272 5.85 -28.92 -12.12
N GLU A 273 6.89 -29.69 -11.85
CA GLU A 273 8.17 -29.15 -11.36
C GLU A 273 8.78 -28.17 -12.36
N ARG A 274 8.75 -28.49 -13.65
CA ARG A 274 9.23 -27.62 -14.73
C ARG A 274 8.44 -26.30 -14.79
N LEU A 275 7.11 -26.35 -14.70
CA LEU A 275 6.26 -25.15 -14.68
C LEU A 275 6.46 -24.33 -13.42
N THR A 276 6.52 -24.98 -12.26
CA THR A 276 6.79 -24.33 -10.97
C THR A 276 8.15 -23.62 -10.99
N SER A 277 9.19 -24.27 -11.54
CA SER A 277 10.52 -23.68 -11.67
C SER A 277 10.53 -22.47 -12.62
N ALA A 278 9.80 -22.55 -13.74
CA ALA A 278 9.67 -21.43 -14.68
C ALA A 278 9.00 -20.22 -14.05
N VAL A 279 7.92 -20.43 -13.29
CA VAL A 279 7.23 -19.34 -12.56
C VAL A 279 8.11 -18.81 -11.42
N SER A 280 8.80 -19.69 -10.69
CA SER A 280 9.69 -19.31 -9.58
C SER A 280 10.88 -18.48 -10.02
N ALA A 281 11.41 -18.70 -11.23
CA ALA A 281 12.47 -17.90 -11.83
C ALA A 281 12.03 -16.43 -12.07
N VAL A 282 10.74 -16.21 -12.32
CA VAL A 282 10.15 -14.88 -12.53
C VAL A 282 9.70 -14.25 -11.20
N TYR A 283 9.12 -15.06 -10.32
CA TYR A 283 8.58 -14.61 -9.04
C TYR A 283 8.88 -15.63 -7.92
N PRO A 284 9.89 -15.38 -7.08
CA PRO A 284 10.34 -16.34 -6.06
C PRO A 284 9.30 -16.70 -5.00
N HIS A 285 8.41 -15.74 -4.63
CA HIS A 285 7.37 -15.95 -3.61
C HIS A 285 6.04 -16.35 -4.27
N GLN A 286 6.00 -17.57 -4.81
CA GLN A 286 4.82 -18.06 -5.53
C GLN A 286 4.37 -19.44 -5.02
N VAL A 287 3.09 -19.74 -5.22
CA VAL A 287 2.50 -21.06 -5.13
C VAL A 287 1.89 -21.37 -6.49
N THR A 288 2.31 -22.47 -7.10
CA THR A 288 1.84 -22.86 -8.43
C THR A 288 1.09 -24.17 -8.34
N ASP A 289 -0.18 -24.15 -8.77
CA ASP A 289 -1.00 -25.32 -8.95
C ASP A 289 -1.20 -25.59 -10.45
N THR A 290 -0.94 -26.82 -10.88
CA THR A 290 -1.11 -27.22 -12.29
C THR A 290 -2.10 -28.35 -12.43
N LEU A 291 -3.13 -28.09 -13.24
CA LEU A 291 -4.11 -29.08 -13.69
C LEU A 291 -3.80 -29.46 -15.13
N PHE A 292 -3.64 -30.76 -15.41
CA PHE A 292 -3.60 -31.31 -16.75
C PHE A 292 -4.94 -31.97 -17.09
N THR A 293 -5.49 -31.69 -18.27
CA THR A 293 -6.77 -32.22 -18.74
C THR A 293 -6.76 -32.43 -20.25
N ALA A 294 -7.58 -33.34 -20.73
CA ALA A 294 -7.85 -33.49 -22.16
C ALA A 294 -9.10 -32.74 -22.61
N ASP A 295 -9.93 -32.30 -21.67
CA ASP A 295 -11.20 -31.64 -21.94
C ASP A 295 -11.11 -30.14 -21.59
N ALA A 296 -11.29 -29.28 -22.60
CA ALA A 296 -11.19 -27.85 -22.48
C ALA A 296 -12.14 -27.22 -21.44
N LYS A 297 -13.30 -27.86 -21.16
CA LYS A 297 -14.26 -27.35 -20.16
C LYS A 297 -13.66 -27.16 -18.77
N TRP A 298 -12.63 -27.95 -18.40
CA TRP A 298 -11.95 -27.84 -17.11
C TRP A 298 -10.95 -26.66 -17.05
N ALA A 299 -10.58 -26.13 -18.19
CA ALA A 299 -9.69 -24.96 -18.31
C ALA A 299 -10.49 -23.66 -18.46
N GLU A 300 -11.72 -23.72 -18.94
CA GLU A 300 -12.56 -22.56 -19.19
C GLU A 300 -12.99 -21.86 -17.87
N PRO A 301 -13.23 -20.54 -17.90
CA PRO A 301 -13.90 -19.87 -16.78
C PRO A 301 -15.27 -20.52 -16.55
N CYS A 302 -15.63 -20.75 -15.28
CA CYS A 302 -16.99 -21.18 -14.97
C CYS A 302 -17.99 -20.20 -15.63
N GLU A 303 -18.87 -20.71 -16.49
CA GLU A 303 -20.02 -19.93 -16.94
C GLU A 303 -20.80 -19.45 -15.72
N ALA A 304 -21.29 -18.21 -15.78
CA ALA A 304 -22.13 -17.70 -14.70
C ALA A 304 -23.26 -18.67 -14.46
N MET A 305 -23.37 -19.23 -13.25
CA MET A 305 -24.52 -20.10 -12.92
C MET A 305 -25.79 -19.33 -13.27
N PRO A 306 -26.72 -19.95 -14.05
CA PRO A 306 -27.98 -19.29 -14.32
C PRO A 306 -28.63 -18.94 -12.99
N VAL A 307 -28.99 -17.66 -12.85
CA VAL A 307 -29.68 -17.17 -11.65
C VAL A 307 -30.93 -18.05 -11.53
N VAL A 308 -30.96 -18.92 -10.53
CA VAL A 308 -32.12 -19.71 -10.21
C VAL A 308 -33.25 -18.74 -9.91
N SER A 309 -34.11 -18.49 -10.86
CA SER A 309 -35.33 -17.71 -10.66
C SER A 309 -36.15 -18.42 -9.61
N THR A 310 -36.13 -17.93 -8.38
CA THR A 310 -37.03 -18.39 -7.32
C THR A 310 -38.47 -18.28 -7.86
N PRO A 311 -39.25 -19.37 -7.94
CA PRO A 311 -40.63 -19.25 -8.35
C PRO A 311 -41.34 -18.33 -7.35
N ARG A 312 -41.87 -17.22 -7.85
CA ARG A 312 -42.76 -16.36 -7.07
C ARG A 312 -43.96 -17.20 -6.67
N ARG A 313 -44.08 -17.45 -5.37
CA ARG A 313 -45.33 -17.91 -4.75
C ARG A 313 -46.26 -16.74 -4.54
#